data_d1b52e5304aa79292f951784bff3bfe2
#
_entry.id   d1b52e5304aa79292f951784bff3bfe2
#
_cell.length_a   1.000
_cell.length_b   1.000
_cell.length_c   1.000
_cell.angle_alpha   90.00
_cell.angle_beta   90.00
_cell.angle_gamma   90.00
#
_symmetry.space_group_name_H-M   'P 1'
#
loop_
_entity.id
_entity.type
_entity.pdbx_description
1 polymer ?
#
loop_
_entity_poly.entity_id
_entity_poly.type
_entity_poly.pdbx_seq_one_letter_code
_entity_poly.pdbx_strand_id
1 'polypeptide(L)'
;ELSSKMYIVRTSWVFGKGNTNFIDKIIEWSKEKNELKVVDDQVSSPTYSKDLAYYSWELLKSSAENGIYHFTNDGIASKYDQAKYVLDKISWQGNLIRAKSEEFNLLAERPKFSKLSCKKIKEKLGITVPDWKDAIDRYFKENNK
;
A
#
# COMPACT_ATOMS: atom_id res chain seq x y z
N GLU A 1 2.17 33.40 -10.87
CA GLU A 1 2.13 32.50 -12.05
C GLU A 1 2.04 31.07 -11.57
N LEU A 2 1.06 30.32 -12.05
CA LEU A 2 0.97 28.87 -11.80
C LEU A 2 2.16 28.18 -12.48
N SER A 3 2.80 27.23 -11.77
CA SER A 3 3.90 26.44 -12.33
C SER A 3 3.54 25.89 -13.70
N SER A 4 4.46 25.99 -14.66
CA SER A 4 4.30 25.38 -15.99
C SER A 4 4.30 23.84 -15.95
N LYS A 5 4.63 23.24 -14.79
CA LYS A 5 4.67 21.79 -14.58
C LYS A 5 3.54 21.38 -13.65
N MET A 6 2.72 20.43 -14.10
CA MET A 6 1.64 19.84 -13.32
C MET A 6 1.64 18.32 -13.45
N TYR A 7 1.74 17.62 -12.30
CA TYR A 7 1.67 16.17 -12.23
C TYR A 7 0.55 15.75 -11.27
N ILE A 8 -0.23 14.76 -11.68
CA ILE A 8 -1.18 14.07 -10.83
C ILE A 8 -0.64 12.66 -10.59
N VAL A 9 -0.22 12.36 -9.37
CA VAL A 9 0.25 11.02 -9.01
C VAL A 9 -0.89 10.26 -8.34
N ARG A 10 -1.45 9.27 -9.05
CA ARG A 10 -2.44 8.34 -8.48
C ARG A 10 -1.74 7.20 -7.77
N THR A 11 -2.31 6.78 -6.64
CA THR A 11 -1.77 5.72 -5.79
C THR A 11 -2.87 4.86 -5.19
N SER A 12 -2.51 3.79 -4.49
CA SER A 12 -3.46 2.91 -3.78
C SER A 12 -2.88 2.41 -2.46
N TRP A 13 -3.77 2.11 -1.50
CA TRP A 13 -3.48 1.45 -0.23
C TRP A 13 -2.25 1.99 0.49
N VAL A 14 -2.19 3.31 0.63
CA VAL A 14 -1.06 4.00 1.26
C VAL A 14 -0.98 3.67 2.75
N PHE A 15 0.23 3.34 3.21
CA PHE A 15 0.57 3.17 4.61
C PHE A 15 1.83 3.95 4.96
N GLY A 16 2.00 4.29 6.24
CA GLY A 16 3.15 5.05 6.72
C GLY A 16 2.91 5.64 8.10
N LYS A 17 3.91 6.36 8.62
CA LYS A 17 3.82 7.05 9.91
C LYS A 17 2.83 8.24 9.81
N GLY A 18 2.10 8.48 10.89
CA GLY A 18 1.17 9.61 11.01
C GLY A 18 -0.22 9.16 11.40
N ASN A 19 -1.08 8.89 10.45
CA ASN A 19 -2.43 8.37 10.73
C ASN A 19 -2.44 6.84 10.80
N THR A 20 -3.38 6.29 11.57
CA THR A 20 -3.64 4.85 11.65
C THR A 20 -3.92 4.29 10.25
N ASN A 21 -3.14 3.33 9.84
CA ASN A 21 -3.26 2.63 8.56
C ASN A 21 -3.63 1.15 8.78
N PHE A 22 -3.84 0.41 7.69
CA PHE A 22 -4.26 -0.99 7.80
C PHE A 22 -3.24 -1.88 8.52
N ILE A 23 -1.94 -1.63 8.35
CA ILE A 23 -0.88 -2.40 9.02
C ILE A 23 -0.96 -2.19 10.53
N ASP A 24 -1.11 -0.93 10.97
CA ASP A 24 -1.22 -0.59 12.39
C ASP A 24 -2.47 -1.23 13.01
N LYS A 25 -3.59 -1.20 12.29
CA LYS A 25 -4.84 -1.86 12.76
C LYS A 25 -4.69 -3.35 12.91
N ILE A 26 -4.02 -4.04 12.00
CA ILE A 26 -3.77 -5.49 12.10
C ILE A 26 -2.92 -5.78 13.34
N ILE A 27 -1.88 -5.00 13.60
CA ILE A 27 -1.04 -5.14 14.80
C ILE A 27 -1.85 -4.87 16.09
N GLU A 28 -2.71 -3.86 16.08
CA GLU A 28 -3.59 -3.54 17.21
C GLU A 28 -4.58 -4.67 17.48
N TRP A 29 -5.31 -5.10 16.47
CA TRP A 29 -6.29 -6.19 16.61
C TRP A 29 -5.66 -7.51 17.03
N SER A 30 -4.43 -7.80 16.61
CA SER A 30 -3.71 -9.02 17.01
C SER A 30 -3.34 -9.06 18.49
N LYS A 31 -3.28 -7.92 19.16
CA LYS A 31 -3.06 -7.85 20.62
C LYS A 31 -4.32 -8.15 21.44
N GLU A 32 -5.48 -7.89 20.85
CA GLU A 32 -6.77 -7.99 21.53
C GLU A 32 -7.52 -9.29 21.20
N LYS A 33 -7.21 -9.93 20.07
CA LYS A 33 -7.97 -11.04 19.52
C LYS A 33 -7.06 -12.20 19.13
N ASN A 34 -7.53 -13.41 19.39
CA ASN A 34 -6.89 -14.65 18.94
C ASN A 34 -7.41 -15.13 17.58
N GLU A 35 -8.40 -14.43 17.02
CA GLU A 35 -8.95 -14.72 15.70
C GLU A 35 -9.21 -13.40 14.96
N LEU A 36 -8.74 -13.31 13.69
CA LEU A 36 -8.97 -12.17 12.82
C LEU A 36 -9.56 -12.64 11.49
N LYS A 37 -10.69 -12.05 11.09
CA LYS A 37 -11.26 -12.21 9.75
C LYS A 37 -10.84 -11.05 8.87
N VAL A 38 -10.25 -11.36 7.72
CA VAL A 38 -9.76 -10.33 6.78
C VAL A 38 -10.18 -10.67 5.35
N VAL A 39 -10.66 -9.67 4.62
CA VAL A 39 -11.13 -9.84 3.24
C VAL A 39 -9.99 -10.27 2.30
N ASP A 40 -10.27 -11.25 1.44
CA ASP A 40 -9.33 -11.78 0.45
C ASP A 40 -9.73 -11.46 -1.00
N ASP A 41 -10.89 -10.89 -1.22
CA ASP A 41 -11.47 -10.54 -2.53
C ASP A 41 -11.28 -9.07 -2.94
N GLN A 42 -10.52 -8.29 -2.15
CA GLN A 42 -10.05 -6.98 -2.53
C GLN A 42 -8.54 -7.03 -2.77
N VAL A 43 -8.11 -6.75 -3.99
CA VAL A 43 -6.71 -6.86 -4.42
C VAL A 43 -6.21 -5.54 -4.99
N SER A 44 -5.03 -5.11 -4.54
CA SER A 44 -4.34 -3.92 -5.04
C SER A 44 -2.83 -4.01 -4.78
N SER A 45 -2.10 -2.89 -4.92
CA SER A 45 -0.70 -2.78 -4.53
C SER A 45 -0.59 -1.87 -3.31
N PRO A 46 -0.15 -2.38 -2.13
CA PRO A 46 0.16 -1.54 -0.98
C PRO A 46 1.29 -0.57 -1.30
N THR A 47 1.20 0.67 -0.79
CA THR A 47 2.16 1.74 -1.11
C THR A 47 2.70 2.38 0.15
N TYR A 48 4.02 2.37 0.33
CA TYR A 48 4.67 3.08 1.42
C TYR A 48 4.72 4.59 1.13
N SER A 49 4.26 5.39 2.07
CA SER A 49 4.16 6.85 1.91
C SER A 49 5.52 7.52 1.63
N LYS A 50 6.61 6.98 2.19
CA LYS A 50 7.97 7.49 1.90
C LYS A 50 8.39 7.24 0.45
N ASP A 51 8.08 6.06 -0.09
CA ASP A 51 8.36 5.77 -1.49
C ASP A 51 7.51 6.66 -2.40
N LEU A 52 6.22 6.81 -2.08
CA LEU A 52 5.34 7.72 -2.82
C LEU A 52 5.89 9.15 -2.83
N ALA A 53 6.30 9.67 -1.68
CA ALA A 53 6.88 11.00 -1.57
C ALA A 53 8.20 11.12 -2.35
N TYR A 54 9.11 10.15 -2.18
CA TYR A 54 10.40 10.14 -2.85
C TYR A 54 10.27 10.13 -4.38
N TYR A 55 9.50 9.20 -4.93
CA TYR A 55 9.35 9.09 -6.38
C TYR A 55 8.48 10.20 -6.98
N SER A 56 7.55 10.78 -6.21
CA SER A 56 6.85 12.01 -6.63
C SER A 56 7.82 13.20 -6.74
N TRP A 57 8.75 13.31 -5.80
CA TRP A 57 9.81 14.32 -5.83
C TRP A 57 10.79 14.12 -7.01
N GLU A 58 11.21 12.87 -7.26
CA GLU A 58 12.06 12.55 -8.41
C GLU A 58 11.34 12.87 -9.74
N LEU A 59 10.03 12.59 -9.82
CA LEU A 59 9.23 12.96 -10.99
C LEU A 59 9.21 14.48 -11.21
N LEU A 60 9.05 15.27 -10.13
CA LEU A 60 9.04 16.73 -10.19
C LEU A 60 10.39 17.28 -10.68
N LYS A 61 11.51 16.70 -10.26
CA LYS A 61 12.87 17.09 -10.70
C LYS A 61 13.19 16.66 -12.13
N SER A 62 12.49 15.68 -12.64
CA SER A 62 12.74 15.13 -13.96
C SER A 62 12.28 16.08 -15.09
N SER A 63 12.65 15.73 -16.32
CA SER A 63 12.12 16.33 -17.55
C SER A 63 10.83 15.66 -18.02
N ALA A 64 10.02 15.14 -17.08
CA ALA A 64 8.78 14.48 -17.41
C ALA A 64 7.75 15.46 -18.01
N GLU A 65 6.91 14.97 -18.90
CA GLU A 65 5.78 15.72 -19.42
C GLU A 65 4.68 15.87 -18.38
N ASN A 66 3.95 16.97 -18.44
CA ASN A 66 2.77 17.18 -17.61
C ASN A 66 1.75 16.03 -17.78
N GLY A 67 1.04 15.71 -16.71
CA GLY A 67 -0.02 14.75 -16.82
C GLY A 67 -0.15 13.80 -15.65
N ILE A 68 -0.84 12.68 -15.91
CA ILE A 68 -1.17 11.67 -14.89
C ILE A 68 -0.11 10.58 -14.90
N TYR A 69 0.40 10.28 -13.70
CA TYR A 69 1.31 9.18 -13.39
C TYR A 69 0.69 8.30 -12.32
N HIS A 70 1.08 7.03 -12.30
CA HIS A 70 0.70 6.12 -11.22
C HIS A 70 1.96 5.72 -10.46
N PHE A 71 1.87 5.69 -9.15
CA PHE A 71 2.91 5.13 -8.29
C PHE A 71 2.31 4.27 -7.19
N THR A 72 2.74 3.01 -7.14
CA THR A 72 2.53 2.06 -6.04
C THR A 72 3.80 1.24 -5.89
N ASN A 73 4.03 0.64 -4.72
CA ASN A 73 5.07 -0.39 -4.66
C ASN A 73 4.71 -1.56 -5.59
N ASP A 74 5.73 -2.32 -6.02
CA ASP A 74 5.53 -3.45 -6.92
C ASP A 74 4.81 -4.62 -6.24
N GLY A 75 4.34 -5.55 -7.06
CA GLY A 75 3.55 -6.69 -6.62
C GLY A 75 2.07 -6.36 -6.45
N ILE A 76 1.34 -7.36 -6.00
CA ILE A 76 -0.09 -7.28 -5.65
C ILE A 76 -0.32 -8.04 -4.36
N ALA A 77 -1.31 -7.63 -3.59
CA ALA A 77 -1.76 -8.31 -2.38
C ALA A 77 -3.27 -8.14 -2.21
N SER A 78 -3.93 -9.15 -1.67
CA SER A 78 -5.22 -8.95 -1.02
C SER A 78 -5.02 -8.28 0.35
N LYS A 79 -6.10 -7.83 0.97
CA LYS A 79 -6.03 -7.41 2.39
C LYS A 79 -5.61 -8.56 3.30
N TYR A 80 -6.05 -9.77 2.98
CA TYR A 80 -5.63 -10.97 3.69
C TYR A 80 -4.13 -11.22 3.55
N ASP A 81 -3.55 -11.13 2.34
CA ASP A 81 -2.13 -11.36 2.12
C ASP A 81 -1.28 -10.32 2.86
N GLN A 82 -1.72 -9.06 2.85
CA GLN A 82 -1.05 -8.00 3.60
C GLN A 82 -1.11 -8.26 5.12
N ALA A 83 -2.29 -8.66 5.64
CA ALA A 83 -2.46 -9.00 7.05
C ALA A 83 -1.59 -10.20 7.43
N LYS A 84 -1.61 -11.27 6.61
CA LYS A 84 -0.79 -12.47 6.84
C LYS A 84 0.69 -12.11 6.94
N TYR A 85 1.20 -11.33 6.00
CA TYR A 85 2.61 -10.92 6.01
C TYR A 85 2.99 -10.15 7.29
N VAL A 86 2.13 -9.23 7.73
CA VAL A 86 2.33 -8.46 8.97
C VAL A 86 2.29 -9.35 10.20
N LEU A 87 1.30 -10.26 10.29
CA LEU A 87 1.13 -11.17 11.43
C LEU A 87 2.27 -12.18 11.55
N ASP A 88 2.76 -12.71 10.41
CA ASP A 88 3.94 -13.59 10.38
C ASP A 88 5.19 -12.85 10.91
N LYS A 89 5.38 -11.57 10.55
CA LYS A 89 6.51 -10.76 11.05
C LYS A 89 6.50 -10.54 12.55
N ILE A 90 5.34 -10.37 13.15
CA ILE A 90 5.23 -10.20 14.61
C ILE A 90 5.06 -11.54 15.35
N SER A 91 5.21 -12.68 14.64
CA SER A 91 5.07 -14.03 15.20
C SER A 91 3.75 -14.25 15.94
N TRP A 92 2.65 -13.69 15.41
CA TRP A 92 1.32 -13.84 16.02
C TRP A 92 0.84 -15.28 15.94
N GLN A 93 0.32 -15.82 17.05
CA GLN A 93 -0.08 -17.23 17.19
C GLN A 93 -1.59 -17.46 17.04
N GLY A 94 -2.35 -16.41 16.70
CA GLY A 94 -3.80 -16.52 16.51
C GLY A 94 -4.19 -17.11 15.15
N ASN A 95 -5.49 -17.17 14.91
CA ASN A 95 -6.10 -17.73 13.71
C ASN A 95 -6.51 -16.62 12.71
N LEU A 96 -5.86 -16.57 11.54
CA LEU A 96 -6.24 -15.65 10.47
C LEU A 96 -7.19 -16.32 9.48
N ILE A 97 -8.40 -15.83 9.38
CA ILE A 97 -9.47 -16.38 8.54
C ILE A 97 -9.70 -15.51 7.31
N ARG A 98 -9.81 -16.15 6.15
CA ARG A 98 -10.25 -15.50 4.91
C ARG A 98 -11.74 -15.20 4.97
N ALA A 99 -12.11 -14.00 4.53
CA ALA A 99 -13.49 -13.58 4.43
C ALA A 99 -13.77 -12.86 3.12
N LYS A 100 -15.02 -12.77 2.70
CA LYS A 100 -15.44 -12.00 1.53
C LYS A 100 -15.96 -10.64 1.95
N SER A 101 -15.86 -9.66 1.07
CA SER A 101 -16.37 -8.30 1.31
C SER A 101 -17.85 -8.30 1.72
N GLU A 102 -18.63 -9.24 1.21
CA GLU A 102 -20.06 -9.41 1.49
C GLU A 102 -20.36 -9.76 2.96
N GLU A 103 -19.38 -10.33 3.67
CA GLU A 103 -19.51 -10.66 5.11
C GLU A 103 -19.42 -9.41 6.02
N PHE A 104 -19.09 -8.26 5.46
CA PHE A 104 -18.94 -7.02 6.20
C PHE A 104 -19.94 -5.96 5.71
N ASN A 105 -20.68 -5.35 6.63
CA ASN A 105 -21.57 -4.22 6.33
C ASN A 105 -20.74 -2.95 6.05
N LEU A 106 -20.13 -2.88 4.87
CA LEU A 106 -19.36 -1.71 4.46
C LEU A 106 -20.29 -0.68 3.81
N LEU A 107 -20.21 0.57 4.25
CA LEU A 107 -20.98 1.69 3.66
C LEU A 107 -20.61 1.97 2.20
N ALA A 108 -19.40 1.62 1.79
CA ALA A 108 -18.92 1.83 0.44
C ALA A 108 -18.54 0.50 -0.22
N GLU A 109 -19.06 0.28 -1.42
CA GLU A 109 -18.60 -0.82 -2.27
C GLU A 109 -17.14 -0.60 -2.68
N ARG A 110 -16.30 -1.62 -2.44
CA ARG A 110 -14.88 -1.57 -2.76
C ARG A 110 -14.59 -2.40 -4.01
N PRO A 111 -13.76 -1.89 -4.95
CA PRO A 111 -13.40 -2.65 -6.13
C PRO A 111 -12.64 -3.93 -5.75
N LYS A 112 -12.99 -5.04 -6.42
CA LYS A 112 -12.32 -6.33 -6.23
C LYS A 112 -10.87 -6.29 -6.70
N PHE A 113 -10.58 -5.50 -7.73
CA PHE A 113 -9.23 -5.35 -8.29
C PHE A 113 -8.94 -3.89 -8.66
N SER A 114 -7.94 -3.29 -8.04
CA SER A 114 -7.57 -1.87 -8.23
C SER A 114 -6.06 -1.64 -8.38
N LYS A 115 -5.33 -2.62 -8.96
CA LYS A 115 -3.91 -2.45 -9.27
C LYS A 115 -3.71 -1.33 -10.29
N LEU A 116 -2.76 -0.43 -10.03
CA LEU A 116 -2.32 0.60 -10.95
C LEU A 116 -1.05 0.15 -11.69
N SER A 117 -0.97 0.47 -12.98
CA SER A 117 0.25 0.25 -13.76
C SER A 117 1.22 1.42 -13.54
N CYS A 118 2.40 1.14 -12.98
CA CYS A 118 3.48 2.11 -12.78
C CYS A 118 4.44 2.19 -13.99
N LYS A 119 4.09 1.61 -15.15
CA LYS A 119 4.95 1.56 -16.33
C LYS A 119 5.48 2.94 -16.72
N LYS A 120 4.58 3.93 -16.85
CA LYS A 120 4.94 5.29 -17.29
C LYS A 120 5.98 5.97 -16.38
N ILE A 121 5.82 5.89 -15.06
CA ILE A 121 6.78 6.50 -14.12
C ILE A 121 8.09 5.72 -14.08
N LYS A 122 8.05 4.40 -14.15
CA LYS A 122 9.24 3.53 -14.20
C LYS A 122 10.10 3.83 -15.42
N GLU A 123 9.51 3.89 -16.61
CA GLU A 123 10.21 4.21 -17.86
C GLU A 123 10.76 5.63 -17.82
N LYS A 124 9.97 6.59 -17.33
CA LYS A 124 10.39 8.00 -17.31
C LYS A 124 11.55 8.28 -16.38
N LEU A 125 11.58 7.63 -15.23
CA LEU A 125 12.64 7.80 -14.23
C LEU A 125 13.78 6.78 -14.36
N GLY A 126 13.65 5.76 -15.21
CA GLY A 126 14.64 4.68 -15.33
C GLY A 126 14.79 3.86 -14.04
N ILE A 127 13.70 3.62 -13.30
CA ILE A 127 13.74 3.04 -11.95
C ILE A 127 13.13 1.66 -11.87
N THR A 128 13.61 0.89 -10.89
CA THR A 128 12.92 -0.29 -10.35
C THR A 128 12.26 0.10 -9.02
N VAL A 129 10.96 -0.19 -8.91
CA VAL A 129 10.20 0.12 -7.70
C VAL A 129 10.29 -1.05 -6.72
N PRO A 130 10.56 -0.81 -5.43
CA PRO A 130 10.58 -1.86 -4.41
C PRO A 130 9.23 -2.58 -4.30
N ASP A 131 9.28 -3.89 -4.00
CA ASP A 131 8.09 -4.69 -3.72
C ASP A 131 7.39 -4.23 -2.44
N TRP A 132 6.09 -4.49 -2.34
CA TRP A 132 5.28 -4.10 -1.19
C TRP A 132 5.71 -4.77 0.13
N LYS A 133 6.31 -5.98 0.08
CA LYS A 133 6.83 -6.65 1.28
C LYS A 133 8.08 -5.94 1.78
N ASP A 134 9.02 -5.61 0.88
CA ASP A 134 10.18 -4.77 1.23
C ASP A 134 9.74 -3.43 1.82
N ALA A 135 8.73 -2.81 1.25
CA ALA A 135 8.16 -1.57 1.77
C ALA A 135 7.61 -1.71 3.20
N ILE A 136 6.92 -2.82 3.52
CA ILE A 136 6.48 -3.14 4.88
C ILE A 136 7.69 -3.39 5.79
N ASP A 137 8.71 -4.10 5.32
CA ASP A 137 9.92 -4.37 6.12
C ASP A 137 10.63 -3.08 6.54
N ARG A 138 10.76 -2.14 5.62
CA ARG A 138 11.32 -0.80 5.92
C ARG A 138 10.43 -0.02 6.89
N TYR A 139 9.10 -0.09 6.71
CA TYR A 139 8.17 0.54 7.63
C TYR A 139 8.30 0.00 9.07
N PHE A 140 8.45 -1.32 9.23
CA PHE A 140 8.70 -1.94 10.53
C PHE A 140 10.00 -1.47 11.16
N LYS A 141 11.11 -1.56 10.41
CA LYS A 141 12.44 -1.15 10.87
C LYS A 141 12.47 0.31 11.33
N GLU A 142 11.84 1.20 10.57
CA GLU A 142 11.88 2.64 10.85
C GLU A 142 10.95 3.09 11.98
N ASN A 143 9.99 2.26 12.36
CA ASN A 143 9.01 2.57 13.41
C ASN A 143 9.12 1.64 14.63
N ASN A 144 10.20 0.84 14.72
CA ASN A 144 10.46 -0.08 15.84
C ASN A 144 9.26 -1.01 16.14
N LYS A 145 8.67 -1.59 15.11
CA LYS A 145 7.51 -2.48 15.21
C LYS A 145 7.91 -3.94 15.12
#